data_a01eeb790c02a7ed1089d2673e7f49f3
#
_entry.id   a01eeb790c02a7ed1089d2673e7f49f3
#
_cell.length_a   1.000
_cell.length_b   1.000
_cell.length_c   1.000
_cell.angle_alpha   90.00
_cell.angle_beta   90.00
_cell.angle_gamma   90.00
#
_symmetry.space_group_name_H-M   'P 1'
#
loop_
_entity.id
_entity.type
_entity.pdbx_description
1 polymer ?
#
loop_
_entity_poly.entity_id
_entity_poly.type
_entity_poly.pdbx_seq_one_letter_code
_entity_poly.pdbx_strand_id
1 'polypeptide(L)'
;MTGRVAIVTGGTGALGQSVTSRFLSAGATVWIPYVVPAEVEALKARVGAGASLHCAHADVTDETAFGRFVQSVLDAHGRVDILINGVGGFAGGDLVSTRLVEWDRMLTLNLRSAVIGCRGVLPAMTAAGFGRIVNISSRAVVPPLGGFIGYTVAKAAIITLTQALAREVARGVSVNAVLPSTMDTPANRQAMPDADRSGWVSTDAVAEVIGYLASDAAGMVSGATIPV
;
A
#
# COMPACT_ATOMS: atom_id res chain seq x y z
N MET A 1 7.93 1.82 16.43
CA MET A 1 6.75 2.61 15.96
C MET A 1 5.76 2.90 17.09
N THR A 2 6.16 2.73 18.33
CA THR A 2 5.30 2.94 19.51
C THR A 2 4.62 4.32 19.46
N GLY A 3 3.30 4.34 19.64
CA GLY A 3 2.49 5.57 19.61
C GLY A 3 2.25 6.18 18.22
N ARG A 4 2.69 5.54 17.13
CA ARG A 4 2.37 5.96 15.75
C ARG A 4 1.03 5.40 15.30
N VAL A 5 0.31 6.18 14.50
CA VAL A 5 -0.96 5.80 13.89
C VAL A 5 -0.74 5.57 12.39
N ALA A 6 -1.00 4.34 11.95
CA ALA A 6 -0.79 3.91 10.58
C ALA A 6 -2.12 3.57 9.89
N ILE A 7 -2.29 4.03 8.67
CA ILE A 7 -3.34 3.55 7.75
C ILE A 7 -2.68 2.60 6.74
N VAL A 8 -3.22 1.37 6.64
CA VAL A 8 -2.77 0.37 5.67
C VAL A 8 -3.93 0.04 4.73
N THR A 9 -3.95 0.67 3.55
CA THR A 9 -4.94 0.30 2.53
C THR A 9 -4.56 -1.06 1.94
N GLY A 10 -5.55 -1.91 1.67
CA GLY A 10 -5.29 -3.30 1.29
C GLY A 10 -4.68 -4.14 2.44
N GLY A 11 -4.85 -3.70 3.69
CA GLY A 11 -4.32 -4.37 4.88
C GLY A 11 -4.85 -5.79 5.11
N THR A 12 -5.98 -6.14 4.50
CA THR A 12 -6.56 -7.49 4.54
C THR A 12 -5.95 -8.45 3.51
N GLY A 13 -5.28 -7.94 2.47
CA GLY A 13 -4.62 -8.75 1.44
C GLY A 13 -3.31 -9.38 1.92
N ALA A 14 -2.71 -10.26 1.12
CA ALA A 14 -1.54 -11.07 1.52
C ALA A 14 -0.36 -10.22 2.02
N LEU A 15 0.09 -9.21 1.26
CA LEU A 15 1.13 -8.29 1.70
C LEU A 15 0.65 -7.43 2.88
N GLY A 16 -0.58 -6.92 2.78
CA GLY A 16 -1.16 -6.05 3.80
C GLY A 16 -1.23 -6.70 5.18
N GLN A 17 -1.52 -8.00 5.26
CA GLN A 17 -1.50 -8.75 6.51
C GLN A 17 -0.10 -8.81 7.13
N SER A 18 0.96 -9.03 6.33
CA SER A 18 2.34 -9.02 6.81
C SER A 18 2.76 -7.62 7.30
N VAL A 19 2.40 -6.57 6.56
CA VAL A 19 2.63 -5.17 6.98
C VAL A 19 1.89 -4.85 8.28
N THR A 20 0.62 -5.23 8.37
CA THR A 20 -0.20 -5.02 9.57
C THR A 20 0.41 -5.71 10.78
N SER A 21 0.78 -6.99 10.65
CA SER A 21 1.44 -7.77 11.71
C SER A 21 2.75 -7.10 12.15
N ARG A 22 3.57 -6.69 11.20
CA ARG A 22 4.85 -6.00 11.46
C ARG A 22 4.68 -4.69 12.20
N PHE A 23 3.65 -3.90 11.86
CA PHE A 23 3.39 -2.60 12.50
C PHE A 23 2.83 -2.77 13.91
N LEU A 24 1.88 -3.68 14.10
CA LEU A 24 1.34 -4.00 15.42
C LEU A 24 2.43 -4.50 16.36
N SER A 25 3.31 -5.41 15.88
CA SER A 25 4.47 -5.91 16.66
C SER A 25 5.46 -4.79 17.02
N ALA A 26 5.52 -3.72 16.22
CA ALA A 26 6.33 -2.53 16.49
C ALA A 26 5.63 -1.49 17.39
N GLY A 27 4.44 -1.79 17.91
CA GLY A 27 3.68 -0.93 18.83
C GLY A 27 2.91 0.21 18.17
N ALA A 28 2.64 0.11 16.86
CA ALA A 28 1.78 1.06 16.16
C ALA A 28 0.30 0.73 16.36
N THR A 29 -0.56 1.74 16.31
CA THR A 29 -1.99 1.57 16.07
C THR A 29 -2.25 1.52 14.58
N VAL A 30 -2.94 0.49 14.10
CA VAL A 30 -3.17 0.25 12.67
C VAL A 30 -4.64 0.35 12.33
N TRP A 31 -4.96 1.17 11.32
CA TRP A 31 -6.29 1.32 10.75
C TRP A 31 -6.33 0.77 9.33
N ILE A 32 -7.34 -0.06 9.05
CA ILE A 32 -7.50 -0.73 7.76
C ILE A 32 -8.88 -0.41 7.18
N PRO A 33 -8.95 0.32 6.05
CA PRO A 33 -10.15 0.39 5.25
C PRO A 33 -10.34 -0.96 4.52
N TYR A 34 -11.55 -1.52 4.55
CA TYR A 34 -11.86 -2.79 3.88
C TYR A 34 -13.17 -2.70 3.11
N VAL A 35 -13.33 -3.58 2.13
CA VAL A 35 -14.59 -3.78 1.38
C VAL A 35 -15.13 -5.20 1.50
N VAL A 36 -14.30 -6.18 1.88
CA VAL A 36 -14.68 -7.60 2.03
C VAL A 36 -14.60 -8.00 3.51
N PRO A 37 -15.75 -8.14 4.21
CA PRO A 37 -15.75 -8.45 5.65
C PRO A 37 -15.04 -9.76 6.02
N ALA A 38 -15.15 -10.79 5.18
CA ALA A 38 -14.52 -12.10 5.44
C ALA A 38 -12.99 -12.02 5.54
N GLU A 39 -12.35 -11.10 4.81
CA GLU A 39 -10.90 -10.89 4.87
C GLU A 39 -10.45 -10.27 6.21
N VAL A 40 -11.32 -9.49 6.86
CA VAL A 40 -11.04 -8.90 8.18
C VAL A 40 -10.95 -9.99 9.24
N GLU A 41 -11.83 -10.99 9.19
CA GLU A 41 -11.79 -12.12 10.15
C GLU A 41 -10.53 -12.96 9.96
N ALA A 42 -10.10 -13.20 8.72
CA ALA A 42 -8.84 -13.89 8.44
C ALA A 42 -7.62 -13.09 8.96
N LEU A 43 -7.63 -11.76 8.81
CA LEU A 43 -6.59 -10.90 9.39
C LEU A 43 -6.57 -10.99 10.92
N LYS A 44 -7.72 -10.83 11.58
CA LYS A 44 -7.83 -10.90 13.05
C LYS A 44 -7.34 -12.25 13.59
N ALA A 45 -7.65 -13.34 12.90
CA ALA A 45 -7.17 -14.68 13.27
C ALA A 45 -5.63 -14.76 13.20
N ARG A 46 -5.00 -14.06 12.26
CA ARG A 46 -3.53 -14.03 12.10
C ARG A 46 -2.82 -13.16 13.15
N VAL A 47 -3.35 -11.97 13.45
CA VAL A 47 -2.65 -10.98 14.30
C VAL A 47 -3.03 -11.08 15.78
N GLY A 48 -4.05 -11.85 16.12
CA GLY A 48 -4.56 -12.02 17.49
C GLY A 48 -5.56 -10.94 17.91
N ALA A 49 -6.33 -11.24 18.96
CA ALA A 49 -7.25 -10.29 19.57
C ALA A 49 -6.50 -9.37 20.55
N GLY A 50 -6.97 -8.14 20.70
CA GLY A 50 -6.43 -7.17 21.67
C GLY A 50 -5.34 -6.25 21.13
N ALA A 51 -5.01 -6.34 19.86
CA ALA A 51 -4.10 -5.41 19.21
C ALA A 51 -4.77 -4.05 18.98
N SER A 52 -3.96 -3.02 18.82
CA SER A 52 -4.38 -1.69 18.35
C SER A 52 -4.74 -1.74 16.85
N LEU A 53 -5.61 -2.68 16.48
CA LEU A 53 -6.08 -2.91 15.13
C LEU A 53 -7.54 -2.44 15.02
N HIS A 54 -7.77 -1.50 14.11
CA HIS A 54 -9.08 -0.96 13.79
C HIS A 54 -9.39 -1.24 12.31
N CYS A 55 -10.54 -1.79 12.03
CA CYS A 55 -11.02 -2.02 10.66
C CYS A 55 -12.36 -1.32 10.47
N ALA A 56 -12.49 -0.53 9.40
CA ALA A 56 -13.74 0.12 9.05
C ALA A 56 -14.04 -0.04 7.56
N HIS A 57 -15.32 -0.19 7.23
CA HIS A 57 -15.74 -0.34 5.84
C HIS A 57 -15.53 0.97 5.07
N ALA A 58 -14.68 0.96 4.07
CA ALA A 58 -14.45 2.08 3.16
C ALA A 58 -13.78 1.59 1.87
N ASP A 59 -14.33 1.99 0.73
CA ASP A 59 -13.69 1.81 -0.57
C ASP A 59 -12.67 2.93 -0.79
N VAL A 60 -11.40 2.58 -0.92
CA VAL A 60 -10.31 3.55 -1.15
C VAL A 60 -10.30 4.12 -2.57
N THR A 61 -11.11 3.60 -3.47
CA THR A 61 -11.32 4.17 -4.82
C THR A 61 -12.38 5.26 -4.85
N ASP A 62 -13.17 5.38 -3.76
CA ASP A 62 -14.12 6.47 -3.51
C ASP A 62 -13.50 7.50 -2.57
N GLU A 63 -13.20 8.69 -3.12
CA GLU A 63 -12.56 9.78 -2.38
C GLU A 63 -13.39 10.23 -1.16
N THR A 64 -14.71 10.23 -1.27
CA THR A 64 -15.60 10.64 -0.19
C THR A 64 -15.64 9.60 0.94
N ALA A 65 -15.71 8.30 0.58
CA ALA A 65 -15.69 7.22 1.56
C ALA A 65 -14.35 7.17 2.29
N PHE A 66 -13.24 7.29 1.56
CA PHE A 66 -11.91 7.31 2.17
C PHE A 66 -11.68 8.57 3.01
N GLY A 67 -12.18 9.73 2.59
CA GLY A 67 -12.12 10.96 3.39
C GLY A 67 -12.82 10.82 4.74
N ARG A 68 -14.01 10.21 4.77
CA ARG A 68 -14.71 9.91 6.05
C ARG A 68 -13.93 8.92 6.91
N PHE A 69 -13.31 7.91 6.30
CA PHE A 69 -12.44 6.96 7.01
C PHE A 69 -11.25 7.68 7.67
N VAL A 70 -10.53 8.53 6.93
CA VAL A 70 -9.40 9.31 7.48
C VAL A 70 -9.87 10.22 8.61
N GLN A 71 -11.05 10.86 8.47
CA GLN A 71 -11.59 11.69 9.52
C GLN A 71 -11.87 10.90 10.80
N SER A 72 -12.39 9.66 10.70
CA SER A 72 -12.57 8.78 11.86
C SER A 72 -11.26 8.46 12.57
N VAL A 73 -10.15 8.30 11.82
CA VAL A 73 -8.81 8.11 12.41
C VAL A 73 -8.36 9.36 13.15
N LEU A 74 -8.57 10.53 12.55
CA LEU A 74 -8.22 11.82 13.15
C LEU A 74 -9.05 12.12 14.41
N ASP A 75 -10.35 11.82 14.39
CA ASP A 75 -11.23 11.99 15.55
C ASP A 75 -10.79 11.09 16.72
N ALA A 76 -10.31 9.88 16.44
CA ALA A 76 -9.87 8.93 17.46
C ALA A 76 -8.46 9.23 18.02
N HIS A 77 -7.55 9.75 17.21
CA HIS A 77 -6.13 9.82 17.56
C HIS A 77 -5.49 11.21 17.37
N GLY A 78 -6.18 12.16 16.74
CA GLY A 78 -5.66 13.49 16.43
C GLY A 78 -4.53 13.50 15.38
N ARG A 79 -4.17 12.34 14.81
CA ARG A 79 -3.02 12.21 13.91
C ARG A 79 -3.11 11.03 12.96
N VAL A 80 -2.42 11.14 11.84
CA VAL A 80 -2.04 10.02 10.95
C VAL A 80 -0.54 10.16 10.66
N ASP A 81 0.25 9.18 11.06
CA ASP A 81 1.71 9.21 10.91
C ASP A 81 2.20 8.48 9.67
N ILE A 82 1.54 7.36 9.34
CA ILE A 82 2.00 6.44 8.31
C ILE A 82 0.82 6.11 7.40
N LEU A 83 1.09 6.13 6.09
CA LEU A 83 0.18 5.60 5.06
C LEU A 83 0.91 4.57 4.22
N ILE A 84 0.32 3.38 4.10
CA ILE A 84 0.75 2.36 3.15
C ILE A 84 -0.34 2.22 2.09
N ASN A 85 -0.03 2.58 0.85
CA ASN A 85 -0.91 2.40 -0.30
C ASN A 85 -0.69 1.00 -0.89
N GLY A 86 -1.38 0.00 -0.32
CA GLY A 86 -1.26 -1.41 -0.66
C GLY A 86 -2.43 -1.96 -1.50
N VAL A 87 -3.49 -1.18 -1.75
CA VAL A 87 -4.55 -1.60 -2.66
C VAL A 87 -4.02 -1.68 -4.08
N GLY A 88 -4.40 -2.74 -4.77
CA GLY A 88 -4.05 -2.95 -6.17
C GLY A 88 -4.73 -4.20 -6.73
N GLY A 89 -4.60 -4.38 -8.03
CA GLY A 89 -5.10 -5.54 -8.74
C GLY A 89 -4.21 -5.85 -9.93
N PHE A 90 -4.37 -7.03 -10.48
CA PHE A 90 -3.64 -7.50 -11.66
C PHE A 90 -4.63 -7.93 -12.74
N ALA A 91 -4.31 -7.64 -14.00
CA ALA A 91 -4.94 -8.21 -15.17
C ALA A 91 -3.89 -8.38 -16.27
N GLY A 92 -3.87 -9.56 -16.88
CA GLY A 92 -3.11 -9.83 -18.09
C GLY A 92 -3.79 -9.20 -19.32
N GLY A 93 -3.03 -9.06 -20.39
CA GLY A 93 -3.51 -8.59 -21.70
C GLY A 93 -2.52 -7.64 -22.37
N ASP A 94 -2.43 -7.74 -23.69
CA ASP A 94 -1.72 -6.77 -24.52
C ASP A 94 -2.62 -5.54 -24.80
N LEU A 95 -2.08 -4.54 -25.49
CA LEU A 95 -2.81 -3.30 -25.74
C LEU A 95 -4.07 -3.49 -26.58
N VAL A 96 -4.04 -4.40 -27.56
CA VAL A 96 -5.14 -4.60 -28.50
C VAL A 96 -6.28 -5.40 -27.85
N SER A 97 -5.94 -6.42 -27.07
CA SER A 97 -6.91 -7.29 -26.41
C SER A 97 -7.48 -6.71 -25.12
N THR A 98 -6.80 -5.75 -24.48
CA THR A 98 -7.26 -5.13 -23.23
C THR A 98 -8.39 -4.16 -23.49
N ARG A 99 -9.61 -4.49 -23.01
CA ARG A 99 -10.75 -3.57 -23.11
C ARG A 99 -10.53 -2.32 -22.27
N LEU A 100 -11.03 -1.16 -22.71
CA LEU A 100 -10.88 0.10 -21.97
C LEU A 100 -11.43 0.04 -20.55
N VAL A 101 -12.53 -0.69 -20.32
CA VAL A 101 -13.08 -0.87 -18.96
C VAL A 101 -12.07 -1.59 -18.03
N GLU A 102 -11.29 -2.53 -18.55
CA GLU A 102 -10.26 -3.21 -17.76
C GLU A 102 -9.03 -2.31 -17.56
N TRP A 103 -8.68 -1.53 -18.58
CA TRP A 103 -7.68 -0.47 -18.50
C TRP A 103 -8.02 0.52 -17.38
N ASP A 104 -9.24 1.07 -17.37
CA ASP A 104 -9.72 2.01 -16.36
C ASP A 104 -9.74 1.38 -14.98
N ARG A 105 -10.09 0.09 -14.88
CA ARG A 105 -10.04 -0.68 -13.63
C ARG A 105 -8.62 -0.78 -13.09
N MET A 106 -7.62 -1.05 -13.94
CA MET A 106 -6.21 -1.11 -13.53
C MET A 106 -5.70 0.25 -13.03
N LEU A 107 -6.03 1.33 -13.72
CA LEU A 107 -5.70 2.69 -13.28
C LEU A 107 -6.40 3.05 -11.96
N THR A 108 -7.67 2.71 -11.83
CA THR A 108 -8.45 3.01 -10.61
C THR A 108 -7.89 2.28 -9.40
N LEU A 109 -7.66 0.97 -9.50
CA LEU A 109 -7.19 0.17 -8.37
C LEU A 109 -5.73 0.46 -8.01
N ASN A 110 -4.84 0.63 -9.00
CA ASN A 110 -3.40 0.69 -8.72
C ASN A 110 -2.86 2.12 -8.59
N LEU A 111 -3.47 3.10 -9.26
CA LEU A 111 -2.98 4.48 -9.25
C LEU A 111 -3.93 5.42 -8.50
N ARG A 112 -5.21 5.49 -8.91
CA ARG A 112 -6.17 6.44 -8.33
C ARG A 112 -6.36 6.21 -6.82
N SER A 113 -6.41 4.97 -6.37
CA SER A 113 -6.48 4.63 -4.94
C SER A 113 -5.31 5.23 -4.15
N ALA A 114 -4.08 5.14 -4.68
CA ALA A 114 -2.91 5.73 -4.03
C ALA A 114 -2.94 7.27 -4.04
N VAL A 115 -3.43 7.89 -5.12
CA VAL A 115 -3.63 9.34 -5.17
C VAL A 115 -4.64 9.78 -4.11
N ILE A 116 -5.78 9.09 -4.01
CA ILE A 116 -6.80 9.35 -2.97
C ILE A 116 -6.20 9.16 -1.58
N GLY A 117 -5.45 8.08 -1.37
CA GLY A 117 -4.76 7.81 -0.11
C GLY A 117 -3.84 8.97 0.31
N CYS A 118 -2.94 9.38 -0.59
CA CYS A 118 -2.03 10.49 -0.33
C CYS A 118 -2.79 11.80 -0.05
N ARG A 119 -3.76 12.17 -0.89
CA ARG A 119 -4.58 13.38 -0.70
C ARG A 119 -5.30 13.42 0.64
N GLY A 120 -5.81 12.27 1.08
CA GLY A 120 -6.55 12.17 2.33
C GLY A 120 -5.71 12.42 3.59
N VAL A 121 -4.44 12.00 3.59
CA VAL A 121 -3.59 12.09 4.80
C VAL A 121 -2.64 13.29 4.81
N LEU A 122 -2.24 13.82 3.65
CA LEU A 122 -1.24 14.88 3.53
C LEU A 122 -1.56 16.15 4.33
N PRO A 123 -2.80 16.65 4.40
CA PRO A 123 -3.10 17.82 5.22
C PRO A 123 -2.73 17.63 6.70
N ALA A 124 -3.09 16.48 7.28
CA ALA A 124 -2.79 16.16 8.67
C ALA A 124 -1.29 15.92 8.90
N MET A 125 -0.61 15.21 8.01
CA MET A 125 0.84 14.99 8.07
C MET A 125 1.63 16.30 7.96
N THR A 126 1.21 17.19 7.07
CA THR A 126 1.83 18.51 6.89
C THR A 126 1.67 19.37 8.13
N ALA A 127 0.47 19.42 8.70
CA ALA A 127 0.20 20.17 9.92
C ALA A 127 0.99 19.62 11.14
N ALA A 128 1.17 18.30 11.20
CA ALA A 128 1.95 17.64 12.25
C ALA A 128 3.48 17.74 12.05
N GLY A 129 3.97 18.16 10.87
CA GLY A 129 5.39 18.17 10.52
C GLY A 129 6.01 16.77 10.49
N PHE A 130 5.19 15.73 10.35
CA PHE A 130 5.62 14.34 10.28
C PHE A 130 4.69 13.50 9.40
N GLY A 131 5.27 12.68 8.53
CA GLY A 131 4.53 11.71 7.74
C GLY A 131 5.45 10.70 7.05
N ARG A 132 4.97 9.47 6.87
CA ARG A 132 5.64 8.40 6.14
C ARG A 132 4.64 7.78 5.18
N ILE A 133 4.86 7.97 3.89
CA ILE A 133 4.02 7.39 2.84
C ILE A 133 4.84 6.35 2.09
N VAL A 134 4.33 5.12 2.00
CA VAL A 134 4.95 4.06 1.21
C VAL A 134 3.93 3.55 0.20
N ASN A 135 4.26 3.70 -1.07
CA ASN A 135 3.48 3.22 -2.19
C ASN A 135 3.98 1.85 -2.66
N ILE A 136 3.09 0.96 -3.10
CA ILE A 136 3.46 -0.34 -3.62
C ILE A 136 3.38 -0.33 -5.15
N SER A 137 4.56 -0.34 -5.81
CA SER A 137 4.71 -0.53 -7.25
C SER A 137 5.01 -1.99 -7.59
N SER A 138 5.85 -2.28 -8.57
CA SER A 138 6.25 -3.64 -8.97
C SER A 138 7.60 -3.62 -9.68
N ARG A 139 8.40 -4.66 -9.51
CA ARG A 139 9.61 -4.87 -10.32
C ARG A 139 9.32 -5.05 -11.81
N ALA A 140 8.14 -5.51 -12.17
CA ALA A 140 7.71 -5.69 -13.56
C ALA A 140 7.68 -4.38 -14.39
N VAL A 141 7.87 -3.23 -13.75
CA VAL A 141 7.89 -1.92 -14.45
C VAL A 141 9.30 -1.33 -14.59
N VAL A 142 10.33 -2.04 -14.12
CA VAL A 142 11.75 -1.58 -14.21
C VAL A 142 12.65 -2.77 -14.57
N PRO A 143 12.95 -3.02 -15.88
CA PRO A 143 12.34 -2.39 -17.07
C PRO A 143 10.87 -2.79 -17.26
N PRO A 144 10.05 -2.01 -17.98
CA PRO A 144 8.64 -2.36 -18.20
C PRO A 144 8.49 -3.67 -18.97
N LEU A 145 7.62 -4.55 -18.47
CA LEU A 145 7.28 -5.81 -19.13
C LEU A 145 5.94 -5.69 -19.87
N GLY A 146 5.83 -6.40 -21.01
CA GLY A 146 4.60 -6.56 -21.77
C GLY A 146 3.71 -7.68 -21.26
N GLY A 147 2.55 -7.89 -21.93
CA GLY A 147 1.59 -8.96 -21.61
C GLY A 147 0.61 -8.64 -20.48
N PHE A 148 0.72 -7.47 -19.85
CA PHE A 148 -0.19 -6.93 -18.82
C PHE A 148 -0.11 -5.39 -18.80
N ILE A 149 -0.35 -4.80 -20.00
CA ILE A 149 -0.03 -3.39 -20.27
C ILE A 149 -0.72 -2.40 -19.31
N GLY A 150 -2.01 -2.58 -18.99
CA GLY A 150 -2.74 -1.70 -18.09
C GLY A 150 -2.16 -1.70 -16.67
N TYR A 151 -1.78 -2.88 -16.18
CA TYR A 151 -1.09 -3.02 -14.89
C TYR A 151 0.30 -2.36 -14.93
N THR A 152 1.10 -2.64 -15.97
CA THR A 152 2.46 -2.08 -16.11
C THR A 152 2.43 -0.56 -16.09
N VAL A 153 1.54 0.07 -16.87
CA VAL A 153 1.41 1.53 -16.91
C VAL A 153 0.96 2.08 -15.54
N ALA A 154 -0.05 1.47 -14.92
CA ALA A 154 -0.53 1.92 -13.61
C ALA A 154 0.55 1.84 -12.53
N LYS A 155 1.33 0.75 -12.49
CA LYS A 155 2.43 0.58 -11.51
C LYS A 155 3.66 1.45 -11.83
N ALA A 156 3.95 1.72 -13.11
CA ALA A 156 4.97 2.70 -13.49
C ALA A 156 4.58 4.12 -13.06
N ALA A 157 3.30 4.49 -13.20
CA ALA A 157 2.79 5.77 -12.75
C ALA A 157 2.93 5.97 -11.21
N ILE A 158 2.88 4.91 -10.40
CA ILE A 158 3.16 4.96 -8.96
C ILE A 158 4.58 5.43 -8.68
N ILE A 159 5.57 5.01 -9.47
CA ILE A 159 6.96 5.47 -9.33
C ILE A 159 7.02 6.99 -9.56
N THR A 160 6.44 7.46 -10.66
CA THR A 160 6.41 8.88 -11.01
C THR A 160 5.66 9.71 -9.95
N LEU A 161 4.49 9.23 -9.50
CA LEU A 161 3.74 9.84 -8.40
C LEU A 161 4.59 9.98 -7.14
N THR A 162 5.29 8.91 -6.75
CA THR A 162 6.16 8.89 -5.56
C THR A 162 7.26 9.93 -5.65
N GLN A 163 7.96 9.97 -6.78
CA GLN A 163 9.09 10.89 -6.99
C GLN A 163 8.65 12.36 -7.08
N ALA A 164 7.54 12.63 -7.75
CA ALA A 164 6.98 13.97 -7.84
C ALA A 164 6.49 14.44 -6.45
N LEU A 165 5.69 13.62 -5.78
CA LEU A 165 5.13 13.96 -4.47
C LEU A 165 6.22 14.16 -3.40
N ALA A 166 7.31 13.39 -3.45
CA ALA A 166 8.45 13.57 -2.54
C ALA A 166 9.12 14.96 -2.64
N ARG A 167 8.94 15.65 -3.77
CA ARG A 167 9.43 17.03 -3.98
C ARG A 167 8.42 18.10 -3.59
N GLU A 168 7.14 17.74 -3.50
CA GLU A 168 6.05 18.66 -3.16
C GLU A 168 5.75 18.68 -1.65
N VAL A 169 6.00 17.57 -0.94
CA VAL A 169 5.62 17.46 0.47
C VAL A 169 6.49 18.34 1.37
N ALA A 170 5.88 18.77 2.48
CA ALA A 170 6.55 19.56 3.49
C ALA A 170 7.72 18.80 4.16
N ARG A 171 8.68 19.53 4.67
CA ARG A 171 9.78 18.98 5.47
C ARG A 171 9.23 18.14 6.64
N GLY A 172 9.77 16.94 6.84
CA GLY A 172 9.32 16.00 7.85
C GLY A 172 8.39 14.91 7.31
N VAL A 173 7.81 15.12 6.11
CA VAL A 173 7.06 14.08 5.38
C VAL A 173 7.97 13.41 4.36
N SER A 174 7.96 12.08 4.29
CA SER A 174 8.67 11.33 3.25
C SER A 174 7.72 10.43 2.46
N VAL A 175 8.03 10.27 1.16
CA VAL A 175 7.23 9.46 0.22
C VAL A 175 8.17 8.54 -0.55
N ASN A 176 7.97 7.23 -0.41
CA ASN A 176 8.80 6.22 -1.06
C ASN A 176 7.94 5.15 -1.73
N ALA A 177 8.53 4.37 -2.63
CA ALA A 177 7.88 3.22 -3.22
C ALA A 177 8.71 1.95 -3.01
N VAL A 178 8.01 0.83 -2.77
CA VAL A 178 8.58 -0.51 -2.78
C VAL A 178 8.12 -1.21 -4.05
N LEU A 179 9.04 -1.90 -4.70
CA LEU A 179 8.84 -2.61 -5.96
C LEU A 179 9.05 -4.12 -5.73
N PRO A 180 8.05 -4.85 -5.20
CA PRO A 180 8.19 -6.28 -5.04
C PRO A 180 8.36 -7.01 -6.38
N SER A 181 9.17 -8.06 -6.39
CA SER A 181 9.13 -9.09 -7.42
C SER A 181 7.89 -9.96 -7.24
N THR A 182 7.83 -11.12 -7.86
CA THR A 182 6.71 -12.05 -7.64
C THR A 182 6.69 -12.48 -6.18
N MET A 183 5.64 -12.08 -5.47
CA MET A 183 5.48 -12.44 -4.06
C MET A 183 4.95 -13.86 -3.90
N ASP A 184 5.48 -14.57 -2.92
CA ASP A 184 4.99 -15.91 -2.56
C ASP A 184 3.66 -15.78 -1.79
N THR A 185 2.56 -15.86 -2.53
CA THR A 185 1.19 -15.73 -2.01
C THR A 185 0.32 -16.89 -2.51
N PRO A 186 -0.74 -17.26 -1.77
CA PRO A 186 -1.67 -18.28 -2.25
C PRO A 186 -2.23 -17.99 -3.65
N ALA A 187 -2.58 -16.73 -3.94
CA ALA A 187 -3.10 -16.32 -5.24
C ALA A 187 -2.07 -16.51 -6.36
N ASN A 188 -0.80 -16.12 -6.14
CA ASN A 188 0.25 -16.32 -7.14
C ASN A 188 0.58 -17.80 -7.33
N ARG A 189 0.59 -18.60 -6.26
CA ARG A 189 0.76 -20.06 -6.35
C ARG A 189 -0.35 -20.71 -7.17
N GLN A 190 -1.58 -20.25 -7.01
CA GLN A 190 -2.73 -20.74 -7.78
C GLN A 190 -2.68 -20.29 -9.25
N ALA A 191 -2.28 -19.04 -9.50
CA ALA A 191 -2.19 -18.49 -10.86
C ALA A 191 -1.01 -19.08 -11.66
N MET A 192 0.04 -19.51 -10.98
CA MET A 192 1.28 -20.03 -11.58
C MET A 192 1.70 -21.34 -10.90
N PRO A 193 0.92 -22.45 -11.06
CA PRO A 193 1.16 -23.69 -10.32
C PRO A 193 2.52 -24.35 -10.64
N ASP A 194 2.98 -24.22 -11.89
CA ASP A 194 4.19 -24.84 -12.41
C ASP A 194 5.43 -23.92 -12.38
N ALA A 195 5.29 -22.70 -11.81
CA ALA A 195 6.41 -21.77 -11.79
C ALA A 195 7.50 -22.20 -10.80
N ASP A 196 8.78 -22.00 -11.16
CA ASP A 196 9.87 -22.03 -10.21
C ASP A 196 9.72 -20.87 -9.22
N ARG A 197 9.59 -21.19 -7.94
CA ARG A 197 9.35 -20.24 -6.86
C ARG A 197 10.63 -19.85 -6.11
N SER A 198 11.78 -20.35 -6.50
CA SER A 198 13.07 -20.07 -5.82
C SER A 198 13.43 -18.59 -5.77
N GLY A 199 12.97 -17.82 -6.78
CA GLY A 199 13.12 -16.37 -6.85
C GLY A 199 11.95 -15.55 -6.32
N TRP A 200 10.92 -16.18 -5.71
CA TRP A 200 9.78 -15.44 -5.18
C TRP A 200 10.12 -14.82 -3.82
N VAL A 201 9.69 -13.59 -3.61
CA VAL A 201 9.90 -12.88 -2.35
C VAL A 201 8.76 -13.16 -1.36
N SER A 202 9.08 -13.38 -0.09
CA SER A 202 8.06 -13.51 0.93
C SER A 202 7.39 -12.16 1.23
N THR A 203 6.10 -12.17 1.56
CA THR A 203 5.39 -10.95 1.99
C THR A 203 6.00 -10.35 3.25
N ASP A 204 6.58 -11.16 4.12
CA ASP A 204 7.23 -10.68 5.34
C ASP A 204 8.55 -9.95 5.03
N ALA A 205 9.35 -10.41 4.06
CA ALA A 205 10.56 -9.69 3.64
C ALA A 205 10.19 -8.30 3.04
N VAL A 206 9.14 -8.22 2.24
CA VAL A 206 8.64 -6.95 1.73
C VAL A 206 8.13 -6.06 2.87
N ALA A 207 7.44 -6.63 3.87
CA ALA A 207 6.94 -5.89 5.02
C ALA A 207 8.08 -5.32 5.91
N GLU A 208 9.24 -6.00 6.00
CA GLU A 208 10.40 -5.45 6.71
C GLU A 208 10.94 -4.19 6.01
N VAL A 209 11.04 -4.19 4.68
CA VAL A 209 11.47 -3.00 3.92
C VAL A 209 10.48 -1.85 4.10
N ILE A 210 9.17 -2.15 4.03
CA ILE A 210 8.10 -1.16 4.29
C ILE A 210 8.23 -0.64 5.74
N GLY A 211 8.47 -1.53 6.70
CA GLY A 211 8.66 -1.16 8.11
C GLY A 211 9.84 -0.23 8.33
N TYR A 212 10.96 -0.46 7.63
CA TYR A 212 12.09 0.46 7.65
C TYR A 212 11.72 1.83 7.09
N LEU A 213 11.11 1.90 5.90
CA LEU A 213 10.71 3.17 5.27
C LEU A 213 9.68 3.96 6.08
N ALA A 214 8.85 3.27 6.86
CA ALA A 214 7.87 3.87 7.75
C ALA A 214 8.45 4.31 9.10
N SER A 215 9.70 3.98 9.40
CA SER A 215 10.35 4.28 10.67
C SER A 215 10.99 5.69 10.69
N ASP A 216 11.39 6.12 11.90
CA ASP A 216 12.16 7.37 12.07
C ASP A 216 13.57 7.25 11.46
N ALA A 217 14.15 6.05 11.40
CA ALA A 217 15.47 5.80 10.82
C ALA A 217 15.53 6.13 9.31
N ALA A 218 14.40 6.03 8.60
CA ALA A 218 14.30 6.37 7.20
C ALA A 218 13.89 7.83 6.93
N GLY A 219 13.92 8.69 7.95
CA GLY A 219 13.41 10.07 7.84
C GLY A 219 14.05 10.93 6.75
N MET A 220 15.27 10.62 6.33
CA MET A 220 15.98 11.30 5.23
C MET A 220 15.79 10.62 3.86
N VAL A 221 15.13 9.46 3.82
CA VAL A 221 14.85 8.74 2.57
C VAL A 221 13.51 9.21 2.04
N SER A 222 13.52 9.93 0.91
CA SER A 222 12.30 10.38 0.22
C SER A 222 12.51 10.37 -1.29
N GLY A 223 11.50 9.94 -2.05
CA GLY A 223 11.56 9.75 -3.51
C GLY A 223 12.25 8.46 -3.95
N ALA A 224 12.62 7.59 -3.01
CA ALA A 224 13.26 6.31 -3.35
C ALA A 224 12.24 5.29 -3.92
N THR A 225 12.74 4.46 -4.85
CA THR A 225 12.02 3.33 -5.42
C THR A 225 12.86 2.07 -5.19
N ILE A 226 12.44 1.23 -4.25
CA ILE A 226 13.26 0.15 -3.71
C ILE A 226 12.76 -1.19 -4.24
N PRO A 227 13.53 -1.87 -5.12
CA PRO A 227 13.24 -3.24 -5.53
C PRO A 227 13.43 -4.21 -4.37
N VAL A 228 12.53 -5.19 -4.29
CA VAL A 228 12.56 -6.27 -3.29
C VAL A 228 12.28 -7.61 -3.97
#